data_76148837cbe16fe4e020558cfa9d9d95
#
_entry.id   76148837cbe16fe4e020558cfa9d9d95
#
_cell.length_a   1.000
_cell.length_b   1.000
_cell.length_c   1.000
_cell.angle_alpha   90.00
_cell.angle_beta   90.00
_cell.angle_gamma   90.00
#
_symmetry.space_group_name_H-M   'P 1'
#
loop_
_entity.id
_entity.type
_entity.pdbx_description
1 polymer ?
#
loop_
_entity_poly.entity_id
_entity_poly.type
_entity_poly.pdbx_seq_one_letter_code
_entity_poly.pdbx_strand_id
1 'polypeptide(L)'
;MAVTFIKVTEEEQIEKIAEIAAPIWHETYDCINGVASTDYMIEKFQSVSAIHRQMESEGYVYYMMLDDGVPAGFIGLVPHKEGKMFLSKLYVSAAHRGRGLPRAAFDFIETLCQAEKLPAIYLTVNKKNFHAIEVYKYFGFHQTDAVVTDIGSGFVMNDYIMQKDL
;
A
#
# COMPACT_ATOMS: atom_id res chain seq x y z
N MET A 1 11.06 -9.66 -18.32
CA MET A 1 10.88 -8.63 -17.27
C MET A 1 11.06 -9.28 -15.91
N ALA A 2 11.97 -8.76 -15.11
CA ALA A 2 12.24 -9.31 -13.78
C ALA A 2 11.73 -8.31 -12.72
N VAL A 3 10.78 -8.75 -11.92
CA VAL A 3 10.30 -7.97 -10.76
C VAL A 3 10.93 -8.57 -9.51
N THR A 4 11.64 -7.73 -8.76
CA THR A 4 12.28 -8.13 -7.50
C THR A 4 11.80 -7.24 -6.36
N PHE A 5 11.91 -7.76 -5.13
CA PHE A 5 11.45 -7.07 -3.94
C PHE A 5 12.61 -6.95 -2.96
N ILE A 6 12.89 -5.73 -2.52
CA ILE A 6 13.94 -5.46 -1.55
C ILE A 6 13.31 -4.98 -0.26
N LYS A 7 13.59 -5.68 0.84
CA LYS A 7 13.16 -5.22 2.17
C LYS A 7 13.86 -3.92 2.51
N VAL A 8 13.08 -2.92 2.92
CA VAL A 8 13.60 -1.60 3.24
C VAL A 8 14.25 -1.63 4.62
N THR A 9 15.54 -1.31 4.67
CA THR A 9 16.34 -1.25 5.91
C THR A 9 17.19 0.03 5.98
N GLU A 10 17.40 0.70 4.83
CA GLU A 10 18.31 1.83 4.73
C GLU A 10 17.56 3.15 4.54
N GLU A 11 18.13 4.24 5.06
CA GLU A 11 17.56 5.58 4.94
C GLU A 11 17.29 5.98 3.48
N GLU A 12 18.23 5.68 2.59
CA GLU A 12 18.10 6.00 1.16
C GLU A 12 16.87 5.33 0.52
N GLN A 13 16.53 4.13 0.97
CA GLN A 13 15.35 3.40 0.49
C GLN A 13 14.07 4.09 0.97
N ILE A 14 14.04 4.57 2.21
CA ILE A 14 12.91 5.30 2.78
C ILE A 14 12.69 6.60 2.02
N GLU A 15 13.76 7.35 1.76
CA GLU A 15 13.72 8.59 0.99
C GLU A 15 13.18 8.34 -0.43
N LYS A 16 13.61 7.24 -1.05
CA LYS A 16 13.15 6.87 -2.39
C LYS A 16 11.67 6.53 -2.41
N ILE A 17 11.18 5.82 -1.42
CA ILE A 17 9.75 5.53 -1.30
C ILE A 17 8.94 6.81 -1.16
N ALA A 18 9.36 7.73 -0.29
CA ALA A 18 8.67 9.01 -0.11
C ALA A 18 8.65 9.81 -1.43
N GLU A 19 9.75 9.82 -2.16
CA GLU A 19 9.86 10.49 -3.46
C GLU A 19 8.91 9.89 -4.50
N ILE A 20 8.83 8.56 -4.58
CA ILE A 20 7.96 7.86 -5.52
C ILE A 20 6.48 8.07 -5.14
N ALA A 21 6.18 8.08 -3.86
CA ALA A 21 4.81 8.08 -3.36
C ALA A 21 4.03 9.35 -3.69
N ALA A 22 4.65 10.51 -3.59
CA ALA A 22 3.95 11.79 -3.74
C ALA A 22 3.19 11.92 -5.06
N PRO A 23 3.81 11.74 -6.25
CA PRO A 23 3.08 11.83 -7.51
C PRO A 23 2.01 10.74 -7.65
N ILE A 24 2.25 9.54 -7.14
CA ILE A 24 1.27 8.46 -7.20
C ILE A 24 0.02 8.81 -6.39
N TRP A 25 0.18 9.33 -5.20
CA TRP A 25 -0.93 9.69 -4.33
C TRP A 25 -1.74 10.86 -4.91
N HIS A 26 -1.09 11.86 -5.50
CA HIS A 26 -1.77 12.94 -6.20
C HIS A 26 -2.59 12.44 -7.38
N GLU A 27 -2.02 11.54 -8.21
CA GLU A 27 -2.75 10.93 -9.31
C GLU A 27 -3.99 10.16 -8.84
N THR A 28 -3.88 9.48 -7.71
CA THR A 28 -4.94 8.61 -7.19
C THR A 28 -6.02 9.39 -6.45
N TYR A 29 -5.64 10.34 -5.61
CA TYR A 29 -6.53 10.90 -4.60
C TYR A 29 -6.99 12.33 -4.84
N ASP A 30 -6.31 13.12 -5.66
CA ASP A 30 -6.69 14.52 -5.89
C ASP A 30 -8.12 14.67 -6.41
N CYS A 31 -8.51 13.81 -7.34
CA CYS A 31 -9.87 13.82 -7.89
C CYS A 31 -10.93 13.26 -6.94
N ILE A 32 -10.51 12.53 -5.89
CA ILE A 32 -11.42 11.95 -4.90
C ILE A 32 -11.61 12.89 -3.71
N ASN A 33 -10.50 13.36 -3.13
CA ASN A 33 -10.48 14.09 -1.85
C ASN A 33 -9.99 15.53 -1.96
N GLY A 34 -9.47 15.94 -3.12
CA GLY A 34 -8.84 17.24 -3.33
C GLY A 34 -7.37 17.29 -2.96
N VAL A 35 -6.66 18.28 -3.53
CA VAL A 35 -5.21 18.42 -3.39
C VAL A 35 -4.79 18.63 -1.93
N ALA A 36 -5.50 19.47 -1.19
CA ALA A 36 -5.17 19.76 0.21
C ALA A 36 -5.26 18.49 1.09
N SER A 37 -6.29 17.68 0.88
CA SER A 37 -6.44 16.41 1.59
C SER A 37 -5.32 15.44 1.24
N THR A 38 -4.96 15.36 -0.04
CA THR A 38 -3.86 14.50 -0.50
C THR A 38 -2.54 14.93 0.11
N ASP A 39 -2.22 16.23 0.10
CA ASP A 39 -1.00 16.75 0.74
C ASP A 39 -0.94 16.39 2.23
N TYR A 40 -2.05 16.54 2.92
CA TYR A 40 -2.14 16.16 4.34
C TYR A 40 -1.88 14.68 4.55
N MET A 41 -2.49 13.83 3.73
CA MET A 41 -2.33 12.38 3.81
C MET A 41 -0.89 11.95 3.52
N ILE A 42 -0.25 12.54 2.51
CA ILE A 42 1.16 12.25 2.19
C ILE A 42 2.06 12.56 3.38
N GLU A 43 1.90 13.74 3.98
CA GLU A 43 2.70 14.15 5.14
C GLU A 43 2.47 13.22 6.33
N LYS A 44 1.21 12.86 6.59
CA LYS A 44 0.86 12.04 7.74
C LYS A 44 1.26 10.57 7.58
N PHE A 45 1.15 10.01 6.38
CA PHE A 45 1.29 8.57 6.15
C PHE A 45 2.46 8.16 5.27
N GLN A 46 3.01 9.06 4.47
CA GLN A 46 3.97 8.68 3.44
C GLN A 46 5.19 9.61 3.35
N SER A 47 5.37 10.49 4.30
CA SER A 47 6.61 11.26 4.45
C SER A 47 7.72 10.37 5.02
N VAL A 48 8.96 10.80 4.91
CA VAL A 48 10.10 10.08 5.48
C VAL A 48 9.88 9.85 6.99
N SER A 49 9.47 10.87 7.73
CA SER A 49 9.23 10.74 9.16
C SER A 49 8.07 9.81 9.49
N ALA A 50 7.03 9.81 8.67
CA ALA A 50 5.90 8.90 8.84
C ALA A 50 6.32 7.45 8.63
N ILE A 51 7.12 7.18 7.59
CA ILE A 51 7.62 5.83 7.31
C ILE A 51 8.50 5.35 8.47
N HIS A 52 9.39 6.19 8.98
CA HIS A 52 10.19 5.86 10.17
C HIS A 52 9.33 5.47 11.35
N ARG A 53 8.34 6.29 11.68
CA ARG A 53 7.42 6.01 12.79
C ARG A 53 6.69 4.69 12.61
N GLN A 54 6.20 4.42 11.42
CA GLN A 54 5.50 3.19 11.08
C GLN A 54 6.40 1.97 11.28
N MET A 55 7.63 2.03 10.80
CA MET A 55 8.59 0.92 10.92
C MET A 55 9.07 0.72 12.34
N GLU A 56 9.28 1.79 13.09
CA GLU A 56 9.81 1.72 14.46
C GLU A 56 8.76 1.39 15.51
N SER A 57 7.52 1.87 15.34
CA SER A 57 6.50 1.84 16.40
C SER A 57 5.18 1.18 16.01
N GLU A 58 4.89 1.00 14.73
CA GLU A 58 3.58 0.52 14.27
C GLU A 58 3.64 -0.83 13.56
N GLY A 59 4.77 -1.50 13.60
CA GLY A 59 4.92 -2.85 13.06
C GLY A 59 4.99 -2.96 11.55
N TYR A 60 5.23 -1.85 10.85
CA TYR A 60 5.31 -1.86 9.39
C TYR A 60 6.61 -2.48 8.89
N VAL A 61 6.48 -3.23 7.80
CA VAL A 61 7.58 -3.71 6.99
C VAL A 61 7.36 -3.20 5.58
N TYR A 62 8.34 -2.51 5.03
CA TYR A 62 8.27 -1.97 3.68
C TYR A 62 9.15 -2.78 2.73
N TYR A 63 8.67 -2.93 1.51
CA TYR A 63 9.43 -3.52 0.40
C TYR A 63 9.40 -2.56 -0.78
N MET A 64 10.55 -2.38 -1.42
CA MET A 64 10.63 -1.66 -2.69
C MET A 64 10.49 -2.66 -3.83
N MET A 65 9.64 -2.36 -4.80
CA MET A 65 9.53 -3.14 -6.03
C MET A 65 10.49 -2.60 -7.06
N LEU A 66 11.31 -3.49 -7.63
CA LEU A 66 12.21 -3.15 -8.72
C LEU A 66 11.74 -3.83 -10.00
N ASP A 67 11.63 -3.08 -11.08
CA ASP A 67 11.32 -3.57 -12.42
C ASP A 67 12.62 -3.52 -13.23
N ASP A 68 13.22 -4.68 -13.48
CA ASP A 68 14.54 -4.80 -14.09
C ASP A 68 15.60 -3.92 -13.39
N GLY A 69 15.57 -3.92 -12.05
CA GLY A 69 16.51 -3.16 -11.22
C GLY A 69 16.16 -1.70 -11.01
N VAL A 70 15.08 -1.21 -11.60
CA VAL A 70 14.64 0.20 -11.47
C VAL A 70 13.51 0.30 -10.46
N PRO A 71 13.60 1.21 -9.46
CA PRO A 71 12.51 1.41 -8.51
C PRO A 71 11.20 1.74 -9.23
N ALA A 72 10.18 0.92 -9.02
CA ALA A 72 8.92 0.97 -9.75
C ALA A 72 7.69 1.12 -8.86
N GLY A 73 7.85 0.93 -7.56
CA GLY A 73 6.75 1.01 -6.62
C GLY A 73 7.17 0.51 -5.24
N PHE A 74 6.19 0.37 -4.35
CA PHE A 74 6.47 -0.09 -3.00
C PHE A 74 5.26 -0.78 -2.37
N ILE A 75 5.57 -1.57 -1.33
CA ILE A 75 4.58 -2.30 -0.53
C ILE A 75 4.81 -1.95 0.93
N GLY A 76 3.75 -1.66 1.67
CA GLY A 76 3.78 -1.51 3.12
C GLY A 76 2.86 -2.54 3.76
N LEU A 77 3.40 -3.34 4.65
CA LEU A 77 2.70 -4.45 5.30
C LEU A 77 2.77 -4.34 6.81
N VAL A 78 1.73 -4.81 7.49
CA VAL A 78 1.78 -5.04 8.93
C VAL A 78 1.42 -6.51 9.17
N PRO A 79 2.42 -7.40 9.33
CA PRO A 79 2.17 -8.81 9.60
C PRO A 79 1.51 -9.00 10.97
N HIS A 80 0.69 -10.04 11.09
CA HIS A 80 0.02 -10.42 12.34
C HIS A 80 -0.93 -9.37 12.92
N LYS A 81 -1.37 -8.41 12.11
CA LYS A 81 -2.38 -7.45 12.57
C LYS A 81 -3.74 -8.16 12.63
N GLU A 82 -4.29 -8.26 13.83
CA GLU A 82 -5.52 -9.02 14.08
C GLU A 82 -5.44 -10.47 13.56
N GLY A 83 -4.22 -11.04 13.63
CA GLY A 83 -3.98 -12.42 13.19
C GLY A 83 -3.90 -12.61 11.67
N LYS A 84 -3.83 -11.53 10.90
CA LYS A 84 -3.80 -11.52 9.43
C LYS A 84 -2.65 -10.67 8.93
N MET A 85 -2.43 -10.69 7.62
CA MET A 85 -1.52 -9.75 6.95
C MET A 85 -2.31 -8.50 6.57
N PHE A 86 -1.96 -7.36 7.13
CA PHE A 86 -2.52 -6.09 6.68
C PHE A 86 -1.69 -5.51 5.54
N LEU A 87 -2.30 -5.40 4.37
CA LEU A 87 -1.72 -4.73 3.21
C LEU A 87 -2.09 -3.25 3.27
N SER A 88 -1.22 -2.46 3.88
CA SER A 88 -1.45 -1.02 4.06
C SER A 88 -1.17 -0.21 2.81
N LYS A 89 -0.13 -0.58 2.06
CA LYS A 89 0.34 0.18 0.90
C LYS A 89 0.71 -0.77 -0.23
N LEU A 90 0.19 -0.50 -1.43
CA LEU A 90 0.62 -1.15 -2.67
C LEU A 90 0.45 -0.15 -3.79
N TYR A 91 1.55 0.40 -4.26
CA TYR A 91 1.54 1.45 -5.28
C TYR A 91 2.59 1.20 -6.33
N VAL A 92 2.22 1.44 -7.60
CA VAL A 92 3.09 1.28 -8.76
C VAL A 92 3.15 2.63 -9.49
N SER A 93 4.36 3.10 -9.79
CA SER A 93 4.55 4.36 -10.51
C SER A 93 4.02 4.26 -11.94
N ALA A 94 3.55 5.40 -12.48
CA ALA A 94 2.87 5.45 -13.78
C ALA A 94 3.69 4.82 -14.91
N ALA A 95 5.00 5.05 -14.92
CA ALA A 95 5.89 4.53 -15.95
C ALA A 95 6.01 3.00 -15.98
N HIS A 96 5.61 2.33 -14.90
CA HIS A 96 5.75 0.88 -14.76
C HIS A 96 4.40 0.14 -14.71
N ARG A 97 3.29 0.82 -14.97
CA ARG A 97 1.96 0.21 -15.01
C ARG A 97 1.79 -0.64 -16.25
N GLY A 98 0.89 -1.64 -16.16
CA GLY A 98 0.61 -2.54 -17.26
C GLY A 98 1.71 -3.57 -17.51
N ARG A 99 2.61 -3.79 -16.56
CA ARG A 99 3.75 -4.70 -16.68
C ARG A 99 3.69 -5.88 -15.71
N GLY A 100 2.53 -6.11 -15.09
CA GLY A 100 2.32 -7.26 -14.20
C GLY A 100 2.87 -7.11 -12.79
N LEU A 101 3.23 -5.90 -12.36
CA LEU A 101 3.77 -5.67 -11.01
C LEU A 101 2.76 -5.99 -9.89
N PRO A 102 1.46 -5.63 -10.00
CA PRO A 102 0.51 -6.02 -8.96
C PRO A 102 0.40 -7.52 -8.76
N ARG A 103 0.40 -8.32 -9.83
CA ARG A 103 0.36 -9.77 -9.73
C ARG A 103 1.61 -10.30 -9.01
N ALA A 104 2.78 -9.83 -9.40
CA ALA A 104 4.04 -10.21 -8.75
C ALA A 104 4.02 -9.83 -7.27
N ALA A 105 3.48 -8.66 -6.93
CA ALA A 105 3.35 -8.20 -5.55
C ALA A 105 2.44 -9.11 -4.72
N PHE A 106 1.26 -9.47 -5.24
CA PHE A 106 0.35 -10.36 -4.52
C PHE A 106 0.95 -11.76 -4.34
N ASP A 107 1.61 -12.29 -5.36
CA ASP A 107 2.29 -13.58 -5.24
C ASP A 107 3.38 -13.54 -4.16
N PHE A 108 4.13 -12.46 -4.11
CA PHE A 108 5.15 -12.23 -3.09
C PHE A 108 4.54 -12.14 -1.68
N ILE A 109 3.46 -11.37 -1.52
CA ILE A 109 2.78 -11.21 -0.23
C ILE A 109 2.20 -12.55 0.24
N GLU A 110 1.60 -13.33 -0.65
CA GLU A 110 1.07 -14.66 -0.30
C GLU A 110 2.20 -15.60 0.14
N THR A 111 3.37 -15.52 -0.48
CA THR A 111 4.55 -16.29 -0.03
C THR A 111 4.96 -15.89 1.38
N LEU A 112 4.95 -14.60 1.70
CA LEU A 112 5.23 -14.14 3.07
C LEU A 112 4.17 -14.64 4.06
N CYS A 113 2.91 -14.64 3.66
CA CYS A 113 1.83 -15.15 4.51
C CYS A 113 2.00 -16.64 4.81
N GLN A 114 2.40 -17.43 3.81
CA GLN A 114 2.67 -18.86 4.00
C GLN A 114 3.81 -19.08 5.00
N ALA A 115 4.90 -18.31 4.87
CA ALA A 115 6.03 -18.40 5.79
C ALA A 115 5.65 -18.03 7.22
N GLU A 116 4.79 -17.04 7.38
CA GLU A 116 4.31 -16.54 8.69
C GLU A 116 3.06 -17.28 9.19
N LYS A 117 2.52 -18.22 8.42
CA LYS A 117 1.29 -18.98 8.73
C LYS A 117 0.08 -18.07 8.95
N LEU A 118 -0.05 -17.04 8.14
CA LEU A 118 -1.18 -16.11 8.19
C LEU A 118 -2.30 -16.58 7.26
N PRO A 119 -3.57 -16.60 7.74
CA PRO A 119 -4.67 -17.21 6.99
C PRO A 119 -5.32 -16.29 5.95
N ALA A 120 -5.01 -15.00 5.99
CA ALA A 120 -5.68 -14.03 5.14
C ALA A 120 -4.87 -12.74 4.98
N ILE A 121 -5.17 -12.02 3.90
CA ILE A 121 -4.69 -10.66 3.66
C ILE A 121 -5.91 -9.75 3.71
N TYR A 122 -5.84 -8.61 4.42
CA TYR A 122 -6.89 -7.60 4.35
C TYR A 122 -6.30 -6.23 4.06
N LEU A 123 -7.13 -5.35 3.54
CA LEU A 123 -6.75 -3.99 3.17
C LEU A 123 -7.93 -3.04 3.34
N THR A 124 -7.63 -1.74 3.32
CA THR A 124 -8.64 -0.70 3.20
C THR A 124 -8.48 0.00 1.85
N VAL A 125 -9.58 0.38 1.25
CA VAL A 125 -9.58 1.09 -0.04
C VAL A 125 -10.68 2.14 -0.05
N ASN A 126 -10.36 3.34 -0.54
CA ASN A 126 -11.35 4.41 -0.63
C ASN A 126 -12.55 3.94 -1.48
N LYS A 127 -13.77 4.20 -0.99
CA LYS A 127 -15.01 3.78 -1.66
C LYS A 127 -15.14 4.33 -3.08
N LYS A 128 -14.49 5.43 -3.39
CA LYS A 128 -14.49 6.06 -4.72
C LYS A 128 -13.31 5.65 -5.60
N ASN A 129 -12.41 4.85 -5.08
CA ASN A 129 -11.28 4.32 -5.86
C ASN A 129 -11.73 3.06 -6.60
N PHE A 130 -12.61 3.25 -7.59
CA PHE A 130 -13.27 2.16 -8.30
C PHE A 130 -12.28 1.25 -9.02
N HIS A 131 -11.23 1.82 -9.60
CA HIS A 131 -10.22 1.04 -10.31
C HIS A 131 -9.51 0.07 -9.35
N ALA A 132 -9.06 0.55 -8.20
CA ALA A 132 -8.39 -0.30 -7.21
C ALA A 132 -9.33 -1.40 -6.69
N ILE A 133 -10.59 -1.06 -6.41
CA ILE A 133 -11.59 -2.04 -5.96
C ILE A 133 -11.73 -3.18 -6.96
N GLU A 134 -11.83 -2.88 -8.26
CA GLU A 134 -11.94 -3.89 -9.31
C GLU A 134 -10.67 -4.73 -9.43
N VAL A 135 -9.49 -4.12 -9.28
CA VAL A 135 -8.21 -4.84 -9.26
C VAL A 135 -8.17 -5.82 -8.10
N TYR A 136 -8.56 -5.39 -6.90
CA TYR A 136 -8.56 -6.28 -5.73
C TYR A 136 -9.56 -7.42 -5.90
N LYS A 137 -10.75 -7.17 -6.43
CA LYS A 137 -11.71 -8.23 -6.74
C LYS A 137 -11.13 -9.24 -7.74
N TYR A 138 -10.42 -8.77 -8.75
CA TYR A 138 -9.77 -9.63 -9.73
C TYR A 138 -8.75 -10.56 -9.07
N PHE A 139 -8.05 -10.08 -8.04
CA PHE A 139 -7.07 -10.88 -7.30
C PHE A 139 -7.68 -11.72 -6.17
N GLY A 140 -9.00 -11.75 -6.06
CA GLY A 140 -9.69 -12.64 -5.13
C GLY A 140 -10.11 -12.00 -3.82
N PHE A 141 -10.02 -10.69 -3.69
CA PHE A 141 -10.50 -9.97 -2.51
C PHE A 141 -12.01 -9.76 -2.59
N HIS A 142 -12.66 -9.76 -1.44
CA HIS A 142 -14.08 -9.44 -1.30
C HIS A 142 -14.28 -8.43 -0.16
N GLN A 143 -15.34 -7.65 -0.26
CA GLN A 143 -15.65 -6.67 0.78
C GLN A 143 -16.16 -7.38 2.03
N THR A 144 -15.59 -7.04 3.18
CA THR A 144 -16.02 -7.58 4.48
C THR A 144 -16.69 -6.52 5.34
N ASP A 145 -16.33 -5.25 5.18
CA ASP A 145 -16.84 -4.16 6.02
C ASP A 145 -16.63 -2.81 5.33
N ALA A 146 -17.06 -1.75 6.01
CA ALA A 146 -16.85 -0.38 5.62
C ALA A 146 -16.53 0.45 6.87
N VAL A 147 -15.63 1.42 6.75
CA VAL A 147 -15.17 2.22 7.88
C VAL A 147 -14.97 3.67 7.48
N VAL A 148 -15.31 4.59 8.38
CA VAL A 148 -14.99 6.02 8.25
C VAL A 148 -14.03 6.37 9.36
N THR A 149 -12.85 6.87 8.99
CA THR A 149 -11.79 7.20 9.94
C THR A 149 -11.50 8.70 9.88
N ASP A 150 -11.59 9.37 11.02
CA ASP A 150 -11.13 10.75 11.18
C ASP A 150 -9.61 10.73 11.28
N ILE A 151 -8.93 11.40 10.34
CA ILE A 151 -7.46 11.44 10.29
C ILE A 151 -6.88 12.76 10.77
N GLY A 152 -7.74 13.64 11.30
CA GLY A 152 -7.35 14.94 11.83
C GLY A 152 -7.48 16.08 10.82
N SER A 153 -7.36 17.30 11.31
CA SER A 153 -7.43 18.54 10.50
C SER A 153 -8.69 18.67 9.64
N GLY A 154 -9.79 18.03 10.06
CA GLY A 154 -11.05 18.05 9.34
C GLY A 154 -11.15 17.08 8.18
N PHE A 155 -10.14 16.22 7.98
CA PHE A 155 -10.14 15.22 6.92
C PHE A 155 -10.59 13.87 7.43
N VAL A 156 -11.22 13.09 6.54
CA VAL A 156 -11.68 11.71 6.83
C VAL A 156 -11.26 10.77 5.71
N MET A 157 -11.08 9.49 6.08
CA MET A 157 -10.93 8.39 5.14
C MET A 157 -12.21 7.56 5.18
N ASN A 158 -12.88 7.44 4.03
CA ASN A 158 -14.13 6.69 3.87
C ASN A 158 -13.86 5.46 3.01
N ASP A 159 -13.66 4.30 3.66
CA ASP A 159 -13.08 3.13 3.04
C ASP A 159 -13.98 1.90 3.13
N TYR A 160 -13.80 0.98 2.18
CA TYR A 160 -14.17 -0.42 2.34
C TYR A 160 -13.00 -1.19 2.94
N ILE A 161 -13.32 -2.22 3.72
CA ILE A 161 -12.35 -3.25 4.12
C ILE A 161 -12.57 -4.44 3.18
N MET A 162 -11.49 -4.90 2.57
CA MET A 162 -11.51 -6.05 1.67
C MET A 162 -10.54 -7.11 2.16
N GLN A 163 -10.87 -8.38 1.95
CA GLN A 163 -10.10 -9.50 2.45
C GLN A 163 -9.99 -10.60 1.40
N LYS A 164 -8.83 -11.24 1.38
CA LYS A 164 -8.59 -12.46 0.63
C LYS A 164 -8.19 -13.56 1.60
N ASP A 165 -8.96 -14.64 1.65
CA ASP A 165 -8.63 -15.82 2.43
C ASP A 165 -7.63 -16.68 1.66
N LEU A 166 -6.65 -17.24 2.38
CA LEU A 166 -5.57 -18.01 1.77
C LEU A 166 -5.67 -19.51 2.04
#